data_e8fab7eff322dea564cf39a4a729ac96
#
_entry.id   e8fab7eff322dea564cf39a4a729ac96
#
_cell.length_a   1.000
_cell.length_b   1.000
_cell.length_c   1.000
_cell.angle_alpha   90.00
_cell.angle_beta   90.00
_cell.angle_gamma   90.00
#
_symmetry.space_group_name_H-M   'P 1'
#
loop_
_entity.id
_entity.type
_entity.pdbx_description
1 polymer ?
#
loop_
_entity_poly.entity_id
_entity_poly.type
_entity_poly.pdbx_seq_one_letter_code
_entity_poly.pdbx_strand_id
1 'polypeptide(L)'
;MKKLNLLLIGAVILILAVFGFAQRRSASQAKGLGPSQAALDVITKEGVLSHIKVLASDEFEGRGPGTKGEDLSINYIADQFKKIGLAPGNTDGTYFQKVPLVGITTGQDAVMSIKVGGKDLKMKFGDDFVARTVRVVEKTGFDADVVFVGYGVVAPEYGWDDYKGMDVRGKVLIMLVNDPPVADSKNPTKLDDKMFKGRAMTYYGRWTYKFEIAAEKGAAGVLVVHETGPAGYPWSVPKGSFTIENFDLVSKDKNMSRVQVEGWITDTKTKELLNTAGLNFDTLKKGSARKDFKPVALSAHAKLDLNQKLRFIDSHNVVAKLEGSDPKLKDEYVIYTAHWDHLGIGLPNEKGDKIYNGALDNASGCAGLIEIARAFKSLPTPPRRSILFLSVTAEEKGLIGSKYYAENPIYPLEKTVANINMDGLNQWGPTRDVTVVGLGNSTLDDVLQQAAAEKSRVLRPDPEPEKGFYYRSDHFNFAKVGVPALDPNDGIDFIGKPAGWGQKKRDEYTENDYHKPSDEIKPDWDFSGAAEDLRLLMTVGYRVANTDKYPEWKPGTEFKARRDAMMKSAGQ
;
A
#
# COMPACT_ATOMS: atom_id res chain seq x y z
N MET A 1 -61.62 21.36 11.51
CA MET A 1 -60.21 21.20 11.99
C MET A 1 -59.90 19.77 12.50
N LYS A 2 -60.74 19.10 13.31
CA LYS A 2 -60.44 17.74 13.82
C LYS A 2 -60.35 16.61 12.76
N LYS A 3 -61.10 16.67 11.62
CA LYS A 3 -61.03 15.66 10.54
C LYS A 3 -59.81 15.78 9.64
N LEU A 4 -59.21 16.98 9.52
CA LEU A 4 -58.02 17.19 8.70
C LEU A 4 -56.74 16.69 9.39
N ASN A 5 -56.67 16.78 10.74
CA ASN A 5 -55.56 16.27 11.54
C ASN A 5 -55.48 14.74 11.57
N LEU A 6 -56.64 14.04 11.51
CA LEU A 6 -56.62 12.57 11.45
C LEU A 6 -56.12 12.01 10.12
N LEU A 7 -56.38 12.72 8.98
CA LEU A 7 -55.89 12.34 7.66
C LEU A 7 -54.39 12.57 7.53
N LEU A 8 -53.84 13.64 8.11
CA LEU A 8 -52.38 13.90 8.15
C LEU A 8 -51.63 12.89 9.00
N ILE A 9 -52.16 12.50 10.16
CA ILE A 9 -51.54 11.49 11.03
C ILE A 9 -51.58 10.12 10.38
N GLY A 10 -52.65 9.76 9.69
CA GLY A 10 -52.74 8.50 8.93
C GLY A 10 -51.74 8.42 7.79
N ALA A 11 -51.52 9.52 7.05
CA ALA A 11 -50.57 9.59 5.94
C ALA A 11 -49.10 9.49 6.44
N VAL A 12 -48.76 10.13 7.55
CA VAL A 12 -47.41 10.05 8.14
C VAL A 12 -47.11 8.65 8.69
N ILE A 13 -48.11 7.99 9.30
CA ILE A 13 -47.96 6.60 9.77
C ILE A 13 -47.79 5.63 8.61
N LEU A 14 -48.51 5.85 7.50
CA LEU A 14 -48.40 5.02 6.29
C LEU A 14 -47.05 5.19 5.60
N ILE A 15 -46.53 6.42 5.53
CA ILE A 15 -45.21 6.74 4.95
C ILE A 15 -44.10 6.13 5.84
N LEU A 16 -44.19 6.21 7.15
CA LEU A 16 -43.22 5.61 8.07
C LEU A 16 -43.28 4.07 8.02
N ALA A 17 -44.49 3.48 7.85
CA ALA A 17 -44.63 2.03 7.67
C ALA A 17 -44.04 1.55 6.34
N VAL A 18 -44.23 2.29 5.23
CA VAL A 18 -43.69 1.96 3.90
C VAL A 18 -42.15 2.10 3.93
N PHE A 19 -41.60 3.16 4.54
CA PHE A 19 -40.14 3.28 4.76
C PHE A 19 -39.59 2.18 5.66
N GLY A 20 -40.25 1.84 6.74
CA GLY A 20 -39.87 0.74 7.63
C GLY A 20 -39.94 -0.63 6.94
N PHE A 21 -40.90 -0.87 6.04
CA PHE A 21 -40.98 -2.09 5.23
C PHE A 21 -39.94 -2.12 4.11
N ALA A 22 -39.65 -0.99 3.47
CA ALA A 22 -38.59 -0.89 2.46
C ALA A 22 -37.19 -1.11 3.08
N GLN A 23 -36.91 -0.51 4.24
CA GLN A 23 -35.68 -0.77 4.98
C GLN A 23 -35.57 -2.20 5.52
N ARG A 24 -36.69 -2.80 5.98
CA ARG A 24 -36.69 -4.21 6.39
C ARG A 24 -36.57 -5.18 5.20
N ARG A 25 -37.10 -4.86 4.03
CA ARG A 25 -36.89 -5.66 2.81
C ARG A 25 -35.46 -5.54 2.29
N SER A 26 -34.83 -4.36 2.30
CA SER A 26 -33.44 -4.20 1.91
C SER A 26 -32.48 -4.87 2.89
N ALA A 27 -32.76 -4.80 4.19
CA ALA A 27 -31.99 -5.50 5.24
C ALA A 27 -32.19 -7.02 5.21
N SER A 28 -33.38 -7.51 4.82
CA SER A 28 -33.69 -8.94 4.68
C SER A 28 -33.07 -9.56 3.42
N GLN A 29 -32.96 -8.79 2.32
CA GLN A 29 -32.26 -9.25 1.11
C GLN A 29 -30.75 -9.30 1.30
N ALA A 30 -30.16 -8.45 2.14
CA ALA A 30 -28.73 -8.51 2.46
C ALA A 30 -28.35 -9.70 3.36
N LYS A 31 -29.27 -10.17 4.21
CA LYS A 31 -29.03 -11.33 5.11
C LYS A 31 -28.96 -12.69 4.42
N GLY A 32 -29.20 -12.78 3.11
CA GLY A 32 -29.22 -14.04 2.38
C GLY A 32 -28.10 -14.18 1.31
N LEU A 33 -27.31 -13.14 1.06
CA LEU A 33 -26.30 -13.19 0.03
C LEU A 33 -24.92 -13.54 0.65
N GLY A 34 -24.64 -14.82 0.73
CA GLY A 34 -23.35 -15.33 1.19
C GLY A 34 -23.00 -16.64 0.51
N PRO A 35 -21.73 -17.03 0.49
CA PRO A 35 -21.33 -18.35 0.00
C PRO A 35 -21.94 -19.44 0.89
N SER A 36 -22.08 -20.66 0.36
CA SER A 36 -22.54 -21.79 1.17
C SER A 36 -21.55 -22.08 2.30
N GLN A 37 -22.05 -22.54 3.43
CA GLN A 37 -21.18 -22.94 4.56
C GLN A 37 -20.17 -24.02 4.12
N ALA A 38 -20.58 -24.96 3.29
CA ALA A 38 -19.70 -26.01 2.73
C ALA A 38 -18.52 -25.42 1.96
N ALA A 39 -18.71 -24.32 1.20
CA ALA A 39 -17.61 -23.66 0.51
C ALA A 39 -16.69 -22.90 1.48
N LEU A 40 -17.25 -22.28 2.54
CA LEU A 40 -16.44 -21.66 3.59
C LEU A 40 -15.60 -22.68 4.36
N ASP A 41 -16.15 -23.86 4.64
CA ASP A 41 -15.48 -24.93 5.38
C ASP A 41 -14.32 -25.58 4.61
N VAL A 42 -14.21 -25.31 3.29
CA VAL A 42 -13.03 -25.67 2.47
C VAL A 42 -11.77 -24.96 3.00
N ILE A 43 -11.88 -23.73 3.50
CA ILE A 43 -10.76 -22.97 4.06
C ILE A 43 -10.46 -23.53 5.46
N THR A 44 -9.28 -24.10 5.66
CA THR A 44 -8.87 -24.68 6.95
C THR A 44 -7.51 -24.16 7.38
N LYS A 45 -7.26 -24.15 8.69
CA LYS A 45 -5.94 -23.77 9.22
C LYS A 45 -4.82 -24.71 8.76
N GLU A 46 -5.14 -25.99 8.59
CA GLU A 46 -4.21 -26.99 8.06
C GLU A 46 -3.86 -26.72 6.58
N GLY A 47 -4.85 -26.30 5.77
CA GLY A 47 -4.65 -25.88 4.39
C GLY A 47 -3.72 -24.67 4.31
N VAL A 48 -4.01 -23.61 5.06
CA VAL A 48 -3.16 -22.42 5.15
C VAL A 48 -1.74 -22.79 5.55
N LEU A 49 -1.58 -23.53 6.66
CA LEU A 49 -0.26 -23.94 7.16
C LEU A 49 0.52 -24.79 6.16
N SER A 50 -0.17 -25.63 5.39
CA SER A 50 0.48 -26.50 4.40
C SER A 50 1.18 -25.70 3.29
N HIS A 51 0.56 -24.62 2.82
CA HIS A 51 1.14 -23.73 1.81
C HIS A 51 2.27 -22.88 2.39
N ILE A 52 2.11 -22.35 3.62
CA ILE A 52 3.18 -21.59 4.30
C ILE A 52 4.43 -22.45 4.47
N LYS A 53 4.29 -23.71 4.90
CA LYS A 53 5.42 -24.63 5.07
C LYS A 53 6.24 -24.83 3.79
N VAL A 54 5.60 -24.78 2.63
CA VAL A 54 6.30 -24.90 1.35
C VAL A 54 6.97 -23.58 0.98
N LEU A 55 6.19 -22.49 0.93
CA LEU A 55 6.66 -21.18 0.47
C LEU A 55 7.75 -20.59 1.39
N ALA A 56 7.67 -20.83 2.69
CA ALA A 56 8.62 -20.33 3.67
C ALA A 56 9.75 -21.35 3.99
N SER A 57 9.91 -22.39 3.20
CA SER A 57 11.04 -23.32 3.39
C SER A 57 12.34 -22.75 2.85
N ASP A 58 13.48 -23.21 3.40
CA ASP A 58 14.82 -22.81 2.96
C ASP A 58 15.07 -23.11 1.47
N GLU A 59 14.39 -24.13 0.92
CA GLU A 59 14.48 -24.49 -0.50
C GLU A 59 14.06 -23.32 -1.41
N PHE A 60 13.12 -22.47 -0.95
CA PHE A 60 12.63 -21.31 -1.65
C PHE A 60 13.52 -20.06 -1.48
N GLU A 61 14.63 -20.17 -0.74
CA GLU A 61 15.70 -19.17 -0.65
C GLU A 61 15.17 -17.76 -0.35
N GLY A 62 14.09 -17.64 0.45
CA GLY A 62 13.47 -16.35 0.81
C GLY A 62 12.83 -15.61 -0.37
N ARG A 63 12.52 -16.28 -1.46
CA ARG A 63 11.67 -15.83 -2.57
C ARG A 63 12.07 -14.48 -3.22
N GLY A 64 13.39 -14.22 -3.31
CA GLY A 64 13.86 -12.97 -3.93
C GLY A 64 13.55 -12.88 -5.43
N PRO A 65 13.10 -11.73 -5.96
CA PRO A 65 12.88 -11.53 -7.40
C PRO A 65 14.15 -11.75 -8.23
N GLY A 66 14.02 -12.47 -9.35
CA GLY A 66 15.13 -12.81 -10.24
C GLY A 66 16.11 -13.84 -9.67
N THR A 67 15.65 -14.69 -8.76
CA THR A 67 16.44 -15.79 -8.16
C THR A 67 15.74 -17.13 -8.35
N LYS A 68 16.42 -18.23 -7.97
CA LYS A 68 15.81 -19.57 -7.92
C LYS A 68 14.54 -19.57 -7.05
N GLY A 69 14.51 -18.77 -5.97
CA GLY A 69 13.34 -18.61 -5.10
C GLY A 69 12.13 -18.06 -5.83
N GLU A 70 12.29 -17.13 -6.79
CA GLU A 70 11.21 -16.72 -7.69
C GLU A 70 10.66 -17.90 -8.48
N ASP A 71 11.53 -18.61 -9.21
CA ASP A 71 11.11 -19.71 -10.09
C ASP A 71 10.30 -20.77 -9.32
N LEU A 72 10.76 -21.13 -8.12
CA LEU A 72 10.05 -22.09 -7.27
C LEU A 72 8.68 -21.53 -6.81
N SER A 73 8.63 -20.27 -6.41
CA SER A 73 7.42 -19.65 -5.85
C SER A 73 6.33 -19.47 -6.90
N ILE A 74 6.66 -18.88 -8.05
CA ILE A 74 5.67 -18.63 -9.10
C ILE A 74 5.14 -19.93 -9.70
N ASN A 75 6.01 -20.94 -9.88
CA ASN A 75 5.58 -22.24 -10.37
C ASN A 75 4.72 -22.98 -9.34
N TYR A 76 5.08 -22.94 -8.04
CA TYR A 76 4.26 -23.53 -6.99
C TYR A 76 2.85 -22.93 -6.96
N ILE A 77 2.72 -21.60 -6.96
CA ILE A 77 1.43 -20.89 -6.92
C ILE A 77 0.61 -21.21 -8.17
N ALA A 78 1.21 -21.13 -9.36
CA ALA A 78 0.54 -21.46 -10.62
C ALA A 78 0.07 -22.92 -10.65
N ASP A 79 0.87 -23.86 -10.16
CA ASP A 79 0.51 -25.27 -10.06
C ASP A 79 -0.64 -25.51 -9.07
N GLN A 80 -0.70 -24.78 -7.94
CA GLN A 80 -1.86 -24.85 -7.05
C GLN A 80 -3.13 -24.35 -7.76
N PHE A 81 -3.09 -23.24 -8.44
CA PHE A 81 -4.23 -22.73 -9.21
C PHE A 81 -4.67 -23.71 -10.31
N LYS A 82 -3.72 -24.33 -11.01
CA LYS A 82 -4.01 -25.36 -12.01
C LYS A 82 -4.65 -26.61 -11.38
N LYS A 83 -4.15 -27.09 -10.24
CA LYS A 83 -4.72 -28.23 -9.49
C LYS A 83 -6.13 -27.94 -9.00
N ILE A 84 -6.42 -26.71 -8.59
CA ILE A 84 -7.76 -26.24 -8.23
C ILE A 84 -8.69 -26.24 -9.46
N GLY A 85 -8.15 -26.16 -10.68
CA GLY A 85 -8.90 -26.09 -11.92
C GLY A 85 -9.34 -24.69 -12.29
N LEU A 86 -8.58 -23.66 -11.89
CA LEU A 86 -8.74 -22.30 -12.38
C LEU A 86 -8.11 -22.14 -13.77
N ALA A 87 -8.65 -21.24 -14.57
CA ALA A 87 -8.04 -20.88 -15.85
C ALA A 87 -6.81 -19.97 -15.66
N PRO A 88 -5.84 -20.00 -16.59
CA PRO A 88 -4.83 -18.95 -16.69
C PRO A 88 -5.50 -17.57 -16.73
N GLY A 89 -4.96 -16.63 -15.96
CA GLY A 89 -5.51 -15.27 -15.88
C GLY A 89 -4.92 -14.31 -16.91
N ASN A 90 -3.78 -14.65 -17.51
CA ASN A 90 -3.20 -13.84 -18.58
C ASN A 90 -3.86 -14.14 -19.93
N THR A 91 -3.96 -13.14 -20.80
CA THR A 91 -4.61 -13.23 -22.13
C THR A 91 -3.79 -14.03 -23.14
N ASP A 92 -2.52 -14.31 -22.86
CA ASP A 92 -1.65 -15.19 -23.65
C ASP A 92 -1.85 -16.68 -23.37
N GLY A 93 -2.75 -17.04 -22.45
CA GLY A 93 -3.04 -18.40 -22.04
C GLY A 93 -2.10 -18.95 -20.97
N THR A 94 -1.26 -18.10 -20.36
CA THR A 94 -0.38 -18.47 -19.25
C THR A 94 -0.89 -17.92 -17.91
N TYR A 95 -0.32 -18.41 -16.80
CA TYR A 95 -0.55 -17.85 -15.47
C TYR A 95 0.37 -16.67 -15.16
N PHE A 96 1.25 -16.26 -16.05
CA PHE A 96 2.33 -15.33 -15.77
C PHE A 96 2.18 -14.03 -16.53
N GLN A 97 2.15 -12.90 -15.80
CA GLN A 97 2.34 -11.57 -16.36
C GLN A 97 3.79 -11.16 -16.13
N LYS A 98 4.57 -11.03 -17.20
CA LYS A 98 5.96 -10.58 -17.15
C LYS A 98 6.05 -9.15 -16.62
N VAL A 99 6.93 -8.94 -15.62
CA VAL A 99 7.21 -7.64 -15.00
C VAL A 99 8.68 -7.30 -15.22
N PRO A 100 9.01 -6.40 -16.16
CA PRO A 100 10.39 -6.03 -16.46
C PRO A 100 10.96 -5.15 -15.35
N LEU A 101 11.95 -5.65 -14.62
CA LEU A 101 12.64 -4.95 -13.54
C LEU A 101 14.05 -4.53 -13.95
N VAL A 102 14.51 -3.44 -13.36
CA VAL A 102 15.91 -3.06 -13.32
C VAL A 102 16.37 -2.96 -11.88
N GLY A 103 17.39 -3.72 -11.52
CA GLY A 103 18.15 -3.56 -10.28
C GLY A 103 19.21 -2.49 -10.48
N ILE A 104 19.23 -1.50 -9.60
CA ILE A 104 20.14 -0.35 -9.63
C ILE A 104 20.90 -0.30 -8.32
N THR A 105 22.22 -0.48 -8.38
CA THR A 105 23.12 -0.33 -7.23
C THR A 105 23.91 0.95 -7.36
N THR A 106 23.70 1.88 -6.42
CA THR A 106 24.44 3.15 -6.38
C THR A 106 25.81 2.98 -5.73
N GLY A 107 26.86 3.55 -6.33
CA GLY A 107 28.20 3.62 -5.73
C GLY A 107 28.19 4.43 -4.43
N GLN A 108 28.84 3.89 -3.40
CA GLN A 108 28.82 4.47 -2.06
C GLN A 108 29.97 5.48 -1.80
N ASP A 109 30.80 5.72 -2.78
CA ASP A 109 31.92 6.67 -2.76
C ASP A 109 31.53 8.11 -3.16
N ALA A 110 30.24 8.34 -3.42
CA ALA A 110 29.71 9.63 -3.81
C ALA A 110 29.89 10.69 -2.70
N VAL A 111 30.32 11.89 -3.11
CA VAL A 111 30.42 13.05 -2.22
C VAL A 111 29.55 14.16 -2.78
N MET A 112 28.63 14.66 -1.98
CA MET A 112 27.84 15.84 -2.30
C MET A 112 28.55 17.10 -1.77
N SER A 113 28.74 18.10 -2.65
CA SER A 113 29.27 19.40 -2.29
C SER A 113 28.18 20.45 -2.42
N ILE A 114 27.98 21.27 -1.39
CA ILE A 114 27.03 22.40 -1.42
C ILE A 114 27.77 23.69 -1.09
N LYS A 115 27.90 24.56 -2.09
CA LYS A 115 28.47 25.91 -1.92
C LYS A 115 27.40 26.85 -1.38
N VAL A 116 27.61 27.45 -0.23
CA VAL A 116 26.66 28.34 0.44
C VAL A 116 27.39 29.28 1.41
N GLY A 117 27.01 30.56 1.47
CA GLY A 117 27.62 31.53 2.39
C GLY A 117 29.14 31.63 2.28
N GLY A 118 29.72 31.42 1.10
CA GLY A 118 31.17 31.40 0.88
C GLY A 118 31.90 30.15 1.36
N LYS A 119 31.18 29.14 1.86
CA LYS A 119 31.71 27.84 2.30
C LYS A 119 31.37 26.75 1.30
N ASP A 120 32.16 25.67 1.28
CA ASP A 120 31.92 24.42 0.57
C ASP A 120 31.64 23.31 1.59
N LEU A 121 30.36 22.99 1.77
CA LEU A 121 29.92 21.93 2.67
C LEU A 121 30.01 20.59 1.93
N LYS A 122 30.98 19.75 2.31
CA LYS A 122 31.12 18.38 1.79
C LYS A 122 30.35 17.43 2.69
N MET A 123 29.49 16.63 2.08
CA MET A 123 28.64 15.64 2.75
C MET A 123 29.01 14.24 2.31
N LYS A 124 29.12 13.33 3.27
CA LYS A 124 29.54 11.95 3.06
C LYS A 124 28.32 11.04 2.87
N PHE A 125 28.38 10.21 1.83
CA PHE A 125 27.34 9.22 1.53
C PHE A 125 27.20 8.22 2.70
N GLY A 126 25.97 7.90 3.07
CA GLY A 126 25.63 6.99 4.15
C GLY A 126 25.59 7.66 5.54
N ASP A 127 26.44 8.66 5.81
CA ASP A 127 26.49 9.33 7.11
C ASP A 127 25.67 10.61 7.13
N ASP A 128 25.79 11.46 6.11
CA ASP A 128 25.16 12.77 6.02
C ASP A 128 23.95 12.78 5.07
N PHE A 129 24.03 12.01 4.00
CA PHE A 129 22.98 11.83 3.01
C PHE A 129 23.03 10.43 2.39
N VAL A 130 21.93 10.04 1.77
CA VAL A 130 21.87 8.92 0.84
C VAL A 130 21.16 9.38 -0.43
N ALA A 131 21.56 8.81 -1.55
CA ALA A 131 21.00 9.16 -2.86
C ALA A 131 21.02 7.95 -3.79
N ARG A 132 20.05 7.94 -4.71
CA ARG A 132 19.94 6.96 -5.79
C ARG A 132 19.34 7.61 -7.03
N THR A 133 19.31 6.90 -8.11
CA THR A 133 18.42 7.19 -9.23
C THR A 133 17.56 5.99 -9.54
N VAL A 134 16.37 6.23 -10.08
CA VAL A 134 15.53 5.21 -10.72
C VAL A 134 15.61 5.30 -12.26
N ARG A 135 16.34 6.29 -12.80
CA ARG A 135 16.64 6.36 -14.23
C ARG A 135 17.56 5.21 -14.64
N VAL A 136 17.28 4.59 -15.76
CA VAL A 136 18.06 3.45 -16.27
C VAL A 136 19.32 3.97 -16.97
N VAL A 137 20.26 4.46 -16.17
CA VAL A 137 21.55 5.04 -16.63
C VAL A 137 22.68 4.64 -15.70
N GLU A 138 23.89 4.48 -16.23
CA GLU A 138 25.08 4.15 -15.45
C GLU A 138 25.67 5.36 -14.69
N LYS A 139 25.36 6.57 -15.14
CA LYS A 139 25.83 7.81 -14.53
C LYS A 139 24.73 8.85 -14.50
N THR A 140 24.60 9.52 -13.38
CA THR A 140 23.68 10.64 -13.19
C THR A 140 24.20 11.57 -12.10
N GLY A 141 23.52 12.69 -11.89
CA GLY A 141 23.90 13.66 -10.88
C GLY A 141 23.15 14.96 -11.06
N PHE A 142 23.56 15.97 -10.33
CA PHE A 142 23.10 17.35 -10.51
C PHE A 142 24.22 18.34 -10.24
N ASP A 143 24.12 19.50 -10.88
CA ASP A 143 24.95 20.69 -10.67
C ASP A 143 23.98 21.88 -10.75
N ALA A 144 23.37 22.27 -9.59
CA ALA A 144 22.19 23.11 -9.58
C ALA A 144 21.95 23.86 -8.27
N ASP A 145 21.19 24.97 -8.37
CA ASP A 145 20.78 25.75 -7.19
C ASP A 145 19.78 25.01 -6.32
N VAL A 146 19.81 25.32 -5.03
CA VAL A 146 19.02 24.64 -3.99
C VAL A 146 17.86 25.50 -3.54
N VAL A 147 16.66 24.89 -3.47
CA VAL A 147 15.43 25.52 -3.00
C VAL A 147 14.81 24.69 -1.88
N PHE A 148 14.47 25.32 -0.77
CA PHE A 148 13.64 24.71 0.28
C PHE A 148 12.16 24.96 -0.04
N VAL A 149 11.38 23.91 -0.19
CA VAL A 149 9.97 23.96 -0.59
C VAL A 149 9.00 23.45 0.50
N GLY A 150 9.41 23.55 1.77
CA GLY A 150 8.59 23.07 2.88
C GLY A 150 8.29 21.58 2.77
N TYR A 151 7.02 21.21 2.83
CA TYR A 151 6.60 19.80 2.65
C TYR A 151 6.47 19.40 1.17
N GLY A 152 6.59 20.34 0.23
CA GLY A 152 6.50 20.10 -1.21
C GLY A 152 5.14 19.60 -1.68
N VAL A 153 4.07 19.97 -0.98
CA VAL A 153 2.71 19.46 -1.23
C VAL A 153 1.94 20.36 -2.19
N VAL A 154 1.26 19.72 -3.16
CA VAL A 154 0.22 20.35 -3.99
C VAL A 154 -1.06 19.53 -3.81
N ALA A 155 -2.00 20.06 -3.05
CA ALA A 155 -3.26 19.41 -2.67
C ALA A 155 -4.43 20.39 -2.88
N PRO A 156 -5.01 20.42 -4.11
CA PRO A 156 -6.07 21.37 -4.45
C PRO A 156 -7.32 21.25 -3.57
N GLU A 157 -7.67 20.05 -3.11
CA GLU A 157 -8.81 19.77 -2.24
C GLU A 157 -8.67 20.42 -0.86
N TYR A 158 -7.43 20.67 -0.40
CA TYR A 158 -7.14 21.46 0.81
C TYR A 158 -6.83 22.92 0.51
N GLY A 159 -6.82 23.33 -0.78
CA GLY A 159 -6.35 24.64 -1.23
C GLY A 159 -4.88 24.86 -0.85
N TRP A 160 -4.04 23.82 -0.96
CA TRP A 160 -2.64 23.83 -0.55
C TRP A 160 -1.71 23.75 -1.76
N ASP A 161 -0.69 24.61 -1.79
CA ASP A 161 0.37 24.61 -2.79
C ASP A 161 1.64 25.21 -2.18
N ASP A 162 2.64 24.38 -1.91
CA ASP A 162 3.92 24.80 -1.32
C ASP A 162 4.83 25.53 -2.32
N TYR A 163 4.55 25.41 -3.62
CA TYR A 163 5.40 26.01 -4.66
C TYR A 163 5.02 27.47 -4.97
N LYS A 164 3.77 27.87 -4.79
CA LYS A 164 3.27 29.23 -5.01
C LYS A 164 3.70 29.85 -6.34
N GLY A 165 3.80 29.04 -7.39
CA GLY A 165 4.22 29.46 -8.73
C GLY A 165 5.72 29.67 -8.91
N MET A 166 6.57 29.35 -7.92
CA MET A 166 8.04 29.37 -8.10
C MET A 166 8.47 28.34 -9.15
N ASP A 167 9.27 28.74 -10.10
CA ASP A 167 9.88 27.83 -11.07
C ASP A 167 11.05 27.08 -10.42
N VAL A 168 10.86 25.78 -10.24
CA VAL A 168 11.85 24.87 -9.64
C VAL A 168 12.49 23.92 -10.67
N ARG A 169 12.23 24.10 -11.96
CA ARG A 169 12.82 23.28 -13.02
C ARG A 169 14.35 23.35 -12.98
N GLY A 170 14.96 22.17 -13.04
CA GLY A 170 16.41 22.03 -12.97
C GLY A 170 17.03 22.38 -11.62
N LYS A 171 16.25 22.58 -10.56
CA LYS A 171 16.76 22.87 -9.20
C LYS A 171 16.83 21.59 -8.36
N VAL A 172 17.63 21.64 -7.30
CA VAL A 172 17.63 20.62 -6.24
C VAL A 172 16.68 21.08 -5.12
N LEU A 173 15.70 20.24 -4.79
CA LEU A 173 14.69 20.55 -3.79
C LEU A 173 15.03 19.92 -2.45
N ILE A 174 14.90 20.70 -1.36
CA ILE A 174 14.91 20.19 0.00
C ILE A 174 13.48 20.20 0.52
N MET A 175 12.99 19.01 0.94
CA MET A 175 11.62 18.80 1.38
C MET A 175 11.56 18.17 2.76
N LEU A 176 10.61 18.60 3.58
CA LEU A 176 10.27 17.93 4.83
C LEU A 176 9.47 16.65 4.54
N VAL A 177 9.73 15.59 5.32
CA VAL A 177 8.92 14.36 5.28
C VAL A 177 7.61 14.57 6.05
N ASN A 178 6.62 13.72 5.78
CA ASN A 178 5.26 13.74 6.36
C ASN A 178 4.37 14.87 5.80
N ASP A 179 3.13 14.95 6.30
CA ASP A 179 2.16 15.97 5.95
C ASP A 179 2.44 17.29 6.67
N PRO A 180 2.02 18.44 6.13
CA PRO A 180 2.02 19.68 6.87
C PRO A 180 1.17 19.56 8.16
N PRO A 181 1.75 19.72 9.37
CA PRO A 181 1.02 19.57 10.62
C PRO A 181 0.20 20.82 10.96
N VAL A 182 -0.93 20.97 10.26
CA VAL A 182 -1.82 22.12 10.42
C VAL A 182 -2.53 22.03 11.76
N ALA A 183 -2.32 23.04 12.63
CA ALA A 183 -2.97 23.09 13.93
C ALA A 183 -4.47 23.43 13.80
N ASP A 184 -5.30 22.82 14.64
CA ASP A 184 -6.71 23.19 14.78
C ASP A 184 -6.82 24.63 15.31
N SER A 185 -7.65 25.44 14.66
CA SER A 185 -7.79 26.87 14.99
C SER A 185 -8.39 27.13 16.38
N LYS A 186 -9.15 26.17 16.93
CA LYS A 186 -9.78 26.25 18.25
C LYS A 186 -8.93 25.61 19.34
N ASN A 187 -8.09 24.64 18.97
CA ASN A 187 -7.20 23.94 19.89
C ASN A 187 -5.82 23.72 19.25
N PRO A 188 -4.90 24.70 19.30
CA PRO A 188 -3.60 24.63 18.64
C PRO A 188 -2.67 23.49 19.11
N THR A 189 -3.04 22.75 20.16
CA THR A 189 -2.30 21.54 20.60
C THR A 189 -2.71 20.27 19.85
N LYS A 190 -3.77 20.37 19.03
CA LYS A 190 -4.25 19.28 18.17
C LYS A 190 -4.08 19.66 16.69
N LEU A 191 -3.99 18.63 15.84
CA LEU A 191 -4.05 18.81 14.40
C LEU A 191 -5.49 19.01 13.95
N ASP A 192 -5.67 19.78 12.86
CA ASP A 192 -6.97 19.98 12.22
C ASP A 192 -7.34 18.75 11.39
N ASP A 193 -8.32 17.97 11.84
CA ASP A 193 -8.81 16.76 11.16
C ASP A 193 -9.34 17.01 9.74
N LYS A 194 -9.66 18.28 9.40
CA LYS A 194 -10.08 18.69 8.05
C LYS A 194 -8.91 18.97 7.11
N MET A 195 -7.70 19.03 7.65
CA MET A 195 -6.47 19.27 6.90
C MET A 195 -5.59 18.03 6.97
N PHE A 196 -5.30 17.43 5.82
CA PHE A 196 -4.46 16.23 5.71
C PHE A 196 -4.87 15.09 6.68
N LYS A 197 -6.19 14.92 6.93
CA LYS A 197 -6.75 13.91 7.84
C LYS A 197 -6.18 13.97 9.28
N GLY A 198 -5.71 15.13 9.72
CA GLY A 198 -5.20 15.34 11.07
C GLY A 198 -4.00 14.46 11.43
N ARG A 199 -4.22 13.45 12.31
CA ARG A 199 -3.17 12.52 12.73
C ARG A 199 -2.79 11.49 11.66
N ALA A 200 -3.74 11.09 10.82
CA ALA A 200 -3.49 10.07 9.81
C ALA A 200 -2.62 10.62 8.68
N MET A 201 -1.57 9.88 8.30
CA MET A 201 -0.76 10.26 7.13
C MET A 201 -1.60 10.16 5.86
N THR A 202 -1.51 11.18 4.99
CA THR A 202 -2.00 11.12 3.62
C THR A 202 -0.90 10.71 2.65
N TYR A 203 -1.23 10.47 1.37
CA TYR A 203 -0.19 10.18 0.38
C TYR A 203 0.82 11.32 0.25
N TYR A 204 0.39 12.56 0.46
CA TYR A 204 1.28 13.74 0.44
C TYR A 204 2.40 13.65 1.49
N GLY A 205 2.17 12.97 2.60
CA GLY A 205 3.17 12.74 3.65
C GLY A 205 4.25 11.72 3.29
N ARG A 206 3.98 10.84 2.33
CA ARG A 206 4.92 9.78 1.93
C ARG A 206 6.13 10.35 1.21
N TRP A 207 7.31 9.80 1.51
CA TRP A 207 8.55 10.17 0.82
C TRP A 207 8.51 9.87 -0.69
N THR A 208 7.78 8.83 -1.11
CA THR A 208 7.55 8.52 -2.52
C THR A 208 6.85 9.63 -3.26
N TYR A 209 5.82 10.25 -2.64
CA TYR A 209 5.17 11.42 -3.20
C TYR A 209 6.14 12.59 -3.42
N LYS A 210 7.10 12.79 -2.48
CA LYS A 210 8.09 13.88 -2.61
C LYS A 210 8.94 13.72 -3.87
N PHE A 211 9.29 12.49 -4.21
CA PHE A 211 10.04 12.19 -5.44
C PHE A 211 9.18 12.37 -6.69
N GLU A 212 7.92 11.93 -6.63
CA GLU A 212 6.98 12.06 -7.74
C GLU A 212 6.68 13.53 -8.06
N ILE A 213 6.33 14.33 -7.06
CA ILE A 213 6.01 15.75 -7.28
C ILE A 213 7.24 16.56 -7.72
N ALA A 214 8.43 16.22 -7.24
CA ALA A 214 9.67 16.84 -7.72
C ALA A 214 9.89 16.58 -9.21
N ALA A 215 9.63 15.34 -9.66
CA ALA A 215 9.71 14.98 -11.08
C ALA A 215 8.65 15.73 -11.91
N GLU A 216 7.40 15.79 -11.44
CA GLU A 216 6.31 16.54 -12.09
C GLU A 216 6.63 18.03 -12.24
N LYS A 217 7.28 18.62 -11.23
CA LYS A 217 7.74 20.02 -11.27
C LYS A 217 9.03 20.22 -12.06
N GLY A 218 9.62 19.16 -12.62
CA GLY A 218 10.83 19.21 -13.46
C GLY A 218 12.11 19.49 -12.68
N ALA A 219 12.16 19.21 -11.38
CA ALA A 219 13.37 19.37 -10.58
C ALA A 219 14.48 18.41 -11.04
N ALA A 220 15.75 18.82 -10.87
CA ALA A 220 16.91 17.98 -11.15
C ALA A 220 17.07 16.88 -10.09
N GLY A 221 16.88 17.23 -8.83
CA GLY A 221 16.98 16.30 -7.71
C GLY A 221 16.14 16.73 -6.52
N VAL A 222 15.98 15.80 -5.59
CA VAL A 222 15.25 16.03 -4.34
C VAL A 222 15.94 15.34 -3.18
N LEU A 223 16.08 16.05 -2.08
CA LEU A 223 16.59 15.58 -0.81
C LEU A 223 15.52 15.74 0.25
N VAL A 224 14.98 14.63 0.74
CA VAL A 224 13.99 14.63 1.83
C VAL A 224 14.71 14.72 3.15
N VAL A 225 14.33 15.65 4.01
CA VAL A 225 14.93 15.81 5.33
C VAL A 225 14.48 14.67 6.24
N HIS A 226 15.43 13.92 6.76
CA HIS A 226 15.15 12.85 7.69
C HIS A 226 15.10 13.37 9.13
N GLU A 227 13.93 13.25 9.74
CA GLU A 227 13.68 13.40 11.17
C GLU A 227 13.02 12.12 11.68
N THR A 228 13.59 11.46 12.69
CA THR A 228 13.14 10.15 13.17
C THR A 228 11.64 10.13 13.54
N GLY A 229 11.15 11.14 14.24
CA GLY A 229 9.72 11.21 14.60
C GLY A 229 8.81 11.29 13.38
N PRO A 230 8.92 12.33 12.52
CA PRO A 230 8.09 12.46 11.32
C PRO A 230 8.25 11.32 10.30
N ALA A 231 9.45 10.75 10.16
CA ALA A 231 9.67 9.61 9.26
C ALA A 231 9.07 8.30 9.81
N GLY A 232 8.97 8.18 11.13
CA GLY A 232 8.51 6.96 11.80
C GLY A 232 9.59 5.87 11.95
N TYR A 233 10.86 6.16 11.59
CA TYR A 233 11.99 5.24 11.69
C TYR A 233 13.33 6.01 11.80
N PRO A 234 14.40 5.37 12.34
CA PRO A 234 15.72 5.99 12.47
C PRO A 234 16.47 6.10 11.15
N TRP A 235 17.54 6.92 11.10
CA TRP A 235 18.39 7.11 9.91
C TRP A 235 18.97 5.81 9.34
N SER A 236 19.15 4.80 10.16
CA SER A 236 19.64 3.48 9.71
C SER A 236 18.77 2.85 8.63
N VAL A 237 17.45 3.17 8.60
CA VAL A 237 16.52 2.63 7.60
C VAL A 237 16.80 3.19 6.20
N PRO A 238 16.77 4.51 5.94
CA PRO A 238 17.13 5.02 4.61
C PRO A 238 18.61 4.72 4.28
N LYS A 239 19.54 4.76 5.26
CA LYS A 239 20.93 4.34 5.03
C LYS A 239 21.00 2.90 4.51
N GLY A 240 20.34 1.96 5.15
CA GLY A 240 20.31 0.57 4.73
C GLY A 240 19.69 0.39 3.35
N SER A 241 18.52 1.00 3.12
CA SER A 241 17.76 0.84 1.88
C SER A 241 18.45 1.42 0.65
N PHE A 242 19.16 2.56 0.78
CA PHE A 242 19.80 3.25 -0.34
C PHE A 242 21.23 2.76 -0.64
N THR A 243 21.80 1.90 0.21
CA THR A 243 23.15 1.33 0.02
C THR A 243 23.15 -0.07 -0.58
N ILE A 244 21.99 -0.65 -0.82
CA ILE A 244 21.81 -1.95 -1.47
C ILE A 244 21.25 -1.80 -2.89
N GLU A 245 21.11 -2.91 -3.62
CA GLU A 245 20.41 -2.92 -4.89
C GLU A 245 18.93 -2.56 -4.70
N ASN A 246 18.48 -1.54 -5.42
CA ASN A 246 17.08 -1.13 -5.48
C ASN A 246 16.48 -1.52 -6.82
N PHE A 247 15.20 -1.85 -6.84
CA PHE A 247 14.51 -2.21 -8.07
C PHE A 247 13.53 -1.12 -8.49
N ASP A 248 13.30 -1.00 -9.81
CA ASP A 248 12.17 -0.25 -10.38
C ASP A 248 11.74 -0.92 -11.69
N LEU A 249 10.59 -0.48 -12.20
CA LEU A 249 10.11 -0.88 -13.52
C LEU A 249 10.97 -0.23 -14.62
N VAL A 250 11.15 -0.96 -15.72
CA VAL A 250 11.72 -0.38 -16.92
C VAL A 250 10.61 0.22 -17.76
N SER A 251 10.44 1.55 -17.70
CA SER A 251 9.48 2.25 -18.56
C SER A 251 10.02 2.45 -19.99
N LYS A 252 9.13 2.82 -20.92
CA LYS A 252 9.48 3.06 -22.32
C LYS A 252 10.54 4.16 -22.51
N ASP A 253 10.53 5.16 -21.65
CA ASP A 253 11.49 6.27 -21.65
C ASP A 253 12.74 5.97 -20.78
N LYS A 254 12.91 4.75 -20.30
CA LYS A 254 13.98 4.35 -19.37
C LYS A 254 13.96 5.19 -18.08
N ASN A 255 12.77 5.52 -17.60
CA ASN A 255 12.53 6.34 -16.42
C ASN A 255 13.10 7.77 -16.49
N MET A 256 13.34 8.30 -17.69
CA MET A 256 13.95 9.64 -17.87
C MET A 256 13.00 10.77 -17.43
N SER A 257 11.69 10.52 -17.34
CA SER A 257 10.71 11.43 -16.77
C SER A 257 10.82 11.62 -15.24
N ARG A 258 11.56 10.74 -14.55
CA ARG A 258 11.82 10.87 -13.10
C ARG A 258 12.94 11.90 -12.84
N VAL A 259 13.09 12.36 -11.59
CA VAL A 259 14.24 13.21 -11.22
C VAL A 259 15.58 12.49 -11.46
N GLN A 260 16.65 13.24 -11.65
CA GLN A 260 17.98 12.65 -11.84
C GLN A 260 18.47 11.97 -10.56
N VAL A 261 18.14 12.53 -9.39
CA VAL A 261 18.55 12.03 -8.09
C VAL A 261 17.41 12.11 -7.08
N GLU A 262 17.11 10.98 -6.47
CA GLU A 262 16.24 10.85 -5.31
C GLU A 262 17.12 10.62 -4.07
N GLY A 263 16.88 11.35 -2.97
CA GLY A 263 17.73 11.18 -1.79
C GLY A 263 17.12 11.64 -0.49
N TRP A 264 17.83 11.32 0.57
CA TRP A 264 17.57 11.82 1.92
C TRP A 264 18.80 12.56 2.44
N ILE A 265 18.55 13.55 3.27
CA ILE A 265 19.60 14.29 3.98
C ILE A 265 19.25 14.29 5.48
N THR A 266 20.25 14.13 6.35
CA THR A 266 20.02 14.18 7.80
C THR A 266 19.55 15.57 8.24
N ASP A 267 18.74 15.62 9.29
CA ASP A 267 18.30 16.89 9.90
C ASP A 267 19.48 17.73 10.39
N THR A 268 20.53 17.07 10.89
CA THR A 268 21.76 17.72 11.34
C THR A 268 22.44 18.48 10.20
N LYS A 269 22.60 17.84 9.03
CA LYS A 269 23.20 18.49 7.85
C LYS A 269 22.29 19.53 7.22
N THR A 270 20.99 19.32 7.27
CA THR A 270 20.03 20.34 6.84
C THR A 270 20.12 21.61 7.70
N LYS A 271 20.22 21.45 9.04
CA LYS A 271 20.42 22.57 9.96
C LYS A 271 21.74 23.30 9.71
N GLU A 272 22.83 22.56 9.47
CA GLU A 272 24.14 23.14 9.12
C GLU A 272 24.06 23.98 7.84
N LEU A 273 23.43 23.42 6.78
CA LEU A 273 23.22 24.10 5.51
C LEU A 273 22.43 25.40 5.67
N LEU A 274 21.26 25.30 6.33
CA LEU A 274 20.39 26.47 6.53
C LEU A 274 21.03 27.55 7.40
N ASN A 275 21.69 27.17 8.50
CA ASN A 275 22.42 28.11 9.35
C ASN A 275 23.53 28.82 8.57
N THR A 276 24.25 28.10 7.68
CA THR A 276 25.29 28.70 6.83
C THR A 276 24.67 29.65 5.79
N ALA A 277 23.44 29.40 5.35
CA ALA A 277 22.66 30.30 4.50
C ALA A 277 22.04 31.48 5.26
N GLY A 278 22.27 31.61 6.56
CA GLY A 278 21.67 32.65 7.42
C GLY A 278 20.20 32.40 7.77
N LEU A 279 19.71 31.15 7.67
CA LEU A 279 18.34 30.75 7.90
C LEU A 279 18.26 29.82 9.12
N ASN A 280 17.09 29.79 9.78
CA ASN A 280 16.84 28.90 10.92
C ASN A 280 15.86 27.80 10.53
N PHE A 281 16.25 26.54 10.73
CA PHE A 281 15.47 25.35 10.36
C PHE A 281 14.09 25.31 11.04
N ASP A 282 14.04 25.54 12.36
CA ASP A 282 12.78 25.44 13.12
C ASP A 282 11.78 26.52 12.71
N THR A 283 12.29 27.72 12.41
CA THR A 283 11.46 28.83 11.88
C THR A 283 10.88 28.47 10.51
N LEU A 284 11.70 27.94 9.60
CA LEU A 284 11.25 27.51 8.27
C LEU A 284 10.25 26.36 8.38
N LYS A 285 10.54 25.34 9.19
CA LYS A 285 9.65 24.20 9.43
C LYS A 285 8.29 24.64 9.98
N LYS A 286 8.29 25.52 11.00
CA LYS A 286 7.06 26.10 11.55
C LYS A 286 6.28 26.91 10.51
N GLY A 287 6.99 27.69 9.68
CA GLY A 287 6.40 28.44 8.58
C GLY A 287 5.75 27.54 7.54
N SER A 288 6.38 26.40 7.24
CA SER A 288 5.91 25.42 6.24
C SER A 288 4.60 24.71 6.62
N ALA A 289 4.18 24.79 7.89
CA ALA A 289 2.88 24.27 8.34
C ALA A 289 1.71 25.25 8.06
N ARG A 290 1.93 26.32 7.30
CA ARG A 290 0.94 27.37 7.03
C ARG A 290 0.63 27.46 5.55
N LYS A 291 -0.64 27.71 5.19
CA LYS A 291 -1.07 27.88 3.80
C LYS A 291 -0.38 29.03 3.06
N ASP A 292 0.07 30.06 3.77
CA ASP A 292 0.76 31.21 3.20
C ASP A 292 2.28 31.04 3.05
N PHE A 293 2.81 29.85 3.38
CA PHE A 293 4.22 29.52 3.16
C PHE A 293 4.62 29.77 1.71
N LYS A 294 5.84 30.26 1.52
CA LYS A 294 6.46 30.44 0.20
C LYS A 294 7.81 29.71 0.18
N PRO A 295 8.16 29.05 -0.94
CA PRO A 295 9.45 28.41 -1.07
C PRO A 295 10.60 29.42 -0.95
N VAL A 296 11.75 28.94 -0.48
CA VAL A 296 12.92 29.78 -0.18
C VAL A 296 14.13 29.31 -1.00
N ALA A 297 14.62 30.16 -1.90
CA ALA A 297 15.90 29.96 -2.55
C ALA A 297 17.04 30.14 -1.52
N LEU A 298 17.89 29.10 -1.37
CA LEU A 298 18.90 29.11 -0.30
C LEU A 298 20.18 29.89 -0.64
N SER A 299 20.29 30.51 -1.82
CA SER A 299 21.56 31.05 -2.33
C SER A 299 22.70 30.03 -2.22
N ALA A 300 22.36 28.79 -2.46
CA ALA A 300 23.25 27.64 -2.37
C ALA A 300 23.28 26.89 -3.70
N HIS A 301 24.41 26.29 -4.03
CA HIS A 301 24.62 25.52 -5.25
C HIS A 301 25.15 24.14 -4.92
N ALA A 302 24.43 23.10 -5.30
CA ALA A 302 24.74 21.72 -4.96
C ALA A 302 25.25 20.96 -6.18
N LYS A 303 26.29 20.14 -5.96
CA LYS A 303 26.85 19.24 -6.96
C LYS A 303 26.97 17.83 -6.41
N LEU A 304 26.52 16.86 -7.20
CA LEU A 304 26.60 15.43 -6.91
C LEU A 304 26.74 14.65 -8.22
N ASP A 305 27.67 13.71 -8.23
CA ASP A 305 27.82 12.71 -9.30
C ASP A 305 27.60 11.32 -8.72
N LEU A 306 26.79 10.49 -9.36
CA LEU A 306 26.47 9.12 -8.97
C LEU A 306 26.85 8.15 -10.10
N ASN A 307 27.52 7.06 -9.73
CA ASN A 307 27.77 5.92 -10.61
C ASN A 307 26.84 4.77 -10.21
N GLN A 308 26.27 4.07 -11.19
CA GLN A 308 25.28 3.02 -11.02
C GLN A 308 25.75 1.72 -11.69
N LYS A 309 25.43 0.59 -11.05
CA LYS A 309 25.44 -0.72 -11.71
C LYS A 309 24.00 -1.12 -12.00
N LEU A 310 23.74 -1.57 -13.23
CA LEU A 310 22.41 -1.97 -13.70
C LEU A 310 22.34 -3.47 -13.89
N ARG A 311 21.24 -4.09 -13.45
CA ARG A 311 20.93 -5.49 -13.66
C ARG A 311 19.46 -5.62 -14.11
N PHE A 312 19.22 -6.19 -15.28
CA PHE A 312 17.86 -6.39 -15.80
C PHE A 312 17.35 -7.76 -15.43
N ILE A 313 16.09 -7.81 -15.03
CA ILE A 313 15.40 -9.02 -14.56
C ILE A 313 14.01 -9.04 -15.17
N ASP A 314 13.61 -10.21 -15.67
CA ASP A 314 12.23 -10.50 -16.05
C ASP A 314 11.58 -11.25 -14.90
N SER A 315 10.90 -10.53 -14.02
CA SER A 315 10.09 -11.13 -12.95
C SER A 315 8.64 -11.29 -13.39
N HIS A 316 7.79 -11.93 -12.56
CA HIS A 316 6.42 -12.28 -12.95
C HIS A 316 5.42 -12.09 -11.82
N ASN A 317 4.29 -11.48 -12.15
CA ASN A 317 3.06 -11.67 -11.38
C ASN A 317 2.41 -13.00 -11.78
N VAL A 318 1.81 -13.72 -10.83
CA VAL A 318 1.04 -14.93 -11.10
C VAL A 318 -0.46 -14.59 -11.06
N VAL A 319 -1.18 -14.94 -12.13
CA VAL A 319 -2.60 -14.56 -12.29
C VAL A 319 -3.43 -15.77 -12.67
N ALA A 320 -4.47 -16.06 -11.88
CA ALA A 320 -5.48 -17.07 -12.20
C ALA A 320 -6.88 -16.47 -12.24
N LYS A 321 -7.77 -17.07 -13.01
CA LYS A 321 -9.15 -16.61 -13.20
C LYS A 321 -10.17 -17.70 -12.92
N LEU A 322 -11.17 -17.36 -12.11
CA LEU A 322 -12.45 -18.05 -12.07
C LEU A 322 -13.47 -17.25 -12.87
N GLU A 323 -13.91 -17.77 -14.02
CA GLU A 323 -14.88 -17.08 -14.88
C GLU A 323 -16.23 -16.95 -14.19
N GLY A 324 -16.85 -15.78 -14.31
CA GLY A 324 -18.17 -15.48 -13.76
C GLY A 324 -19.29 -16.18 -14.51
N SER A 325 -20.40 -16.45 -13.82
CA SER A 325 -21.56 -17.18 -14.38
C SER A 325 -22.55 -16.31 -15.12
N ASP A 326 -22.54 -14.97 -14.93
CA ASP A 326 -23.49 -14.07 -15.57
C ASP A 326 -22.92 -13.57 -16.92
N PRO A 327 -23.58 -13.81 -18.05
CA PRO A 327 -23.09 -13.41 -19.38
C PRO A 327 -22.84 -11.90 -19.53
N LYS A 328 -23.48 -11.06 -18.70
CA LYS A 328 -23.34 -9.59 -18.75
C LYS A 328 -22.24 -9.09 -17.81
N LEU A 329 -21.99 -9.81 -16.70
CA LEU A 329 -21.09 -9.38 -15.63
C LEU A 329 -19.78 -10.17 -15.59
N LYS A 330 -19.63 -11.26 -16.33
CA LYS A 330 -18.42 -12.09 -16.31
C LYS A 330 -17.14 -11.37 -16.76
N ASP A 331 -17.28 -10.25 -17.47
CA ASP A 331 -16.18 -9.40 -17.89
C ASP A 331 -15.93 -8.24 -16.91
N GLU A 332 -16.46 -8.35 -15.69
CA GLU A 332 -16.17 -7.51 -14.53
C GLU A 332 -15.46 -8.34 -13.46
N TYR A 333 -14.50 -7.75 -12.76
CA TYR A 333 -13.52 -8.50 -11.98
C TYR A 333 -13.44 -8.02 -10.53
N VAL A 334 -13.47 -8.96 -9.58
CA VAL A 334 -13.00 -8.77 -8.21
C VAL A 334 -11.62 -9.40 -8.11
N ILE A 335 -10.63 -8.64 -7.67
CA ILE A 335 -9.24 -9.09 -7.61
C ILE A 335 -8.84 -9.31 -6.15
N TYR A 336 -8.33 -10.50 -5.83
CA TYR A 336 -7.60 -10.77 -4.60
C TYR A 336 -6.11 -10.68 -4.87
N THR A 337 -5.37 -9.99 -3.98
CA THR A 337 -3.92 -9.82 -4.09
C THR A 337 -3.18 -10.32 -2.86
N ALA A 338 -1.98 -10.86 -3.08
CA ALA A 338 -0.95 -11.10 -2.09
C ALA A 338 0.41 -11.13 -2.81
N HIS A 339 1.48 -10.61 -2.21
CA HIS A 339 2.80 -10.70 -2.83
C HIS A 339 3.46 -12.02 -2.52
N TRP A 340 4.18 -12.58 -3.50
CA TRP A 340 4.88 -13.85 -3.34
C TRP A 340 6.35 -13.65 -2.97
N ASP A 341 6.94 -12.51 -3.27
CA ASP A 341 8.34 -12.23 -2.98
C ASP A 341 8.59 -11.95 -1.50
N HIS A 342 9.86 -12.07 -1.12
CA HIS A 342 10.39 -11.57 0.12
C HIS A 342 11.85 -11.16 -0.09
N LEU A 343 12.62 -11.01 0.97
CA LEU A 343 13.95 -10.38 0.91
C LEU A 343 15.05 -11.26 0.31
N GLY A 344 14.81 -12.55 0.13
CA GLY A 344 15.77 -13.49 -0.45
C GLY A 344 16.87 -13.89 0.55
N ILE A 345 18.09 -14.08 0.03
CA ILE A 345 19.28 -14.36 0.85
C ILE A 345 19.99 -13.05 1.17
N GLY A 346 20.13 -12.75 2.44
CA GLY A 346 20.73 -11.51 2.94
C GLY A 346 21.92 -11.69 3.87
N LEU A 347 22.10 -10.73 4.77
CA LEU A 347 23.12 -10.82 5.81
C LEU A 347 22.71 -11.87 6.87
N PRO A 348 23.66 -12.69 7.37
CA PRO A 348 23.36 -13.67 8.39
C PRO A 348 23.02 -12.99 9.73
N ASN A 349 22.07 -13.58 10.45
CA ASN A 349 21.81 -13.24 11.84
C ASN A 349 22.91 -13.79 12.78
N GLU A 350 22.76 -13.59 14.07
CA GLU A 350 23.72 -14.07 15.10
C GLU A 350 23.93 -15.60 15.10
N LYS A 351 22.97 -16.37 14.55
CA LYS A 351 23.04 -17.82 14.42
C LYS A 351 23.63 -18.28 13.08
N GLY A 352 24.00 -17.36 12.21
CA GLY A 352 24.53 -17.64 10.87
C GLY A 352 23.46 -17.89 9.80
N ASP A 353 22.18 -17.77 10.16
CA ASP A 353 21.06 -17.89 9.23
C ASP A 353 20.94 -16.61 8.40
N LYS A 354 20.85 -16.76 7.08
CA LYS A 354 20.83 -15.71 6.07
C LYS A 354 19.63 -15.76 5.13
N ILE A 355 18.75 -16.77 5.31
CA ILE A 355 17.55 -16.91 4.49
C ILE A 355 16.41 -16.16 5.16
N TYR A 356 15.85 -15.20 4.46
CA TYR A 356 14.68 -14.44 4.93
C TYR A 356 13.43 -15.19 4.47
N ASN A 357 12.99 -16.19 5.27
CA ASN A 357 11.94 -17.13 4.87
C ASN A 357 10.58 -16.46 4.68
N GLY A 358 10.27 -15.36 5.42
CA GLY A 358 9.03 -14.60 5.26
C GLY A 358 7.79 -15.47 5.42
N ALA A 359 7.69 -16.19 6.55
CA ALA A 359 6.59 -17.11 6.77
C ALA A 359 5.27 -16.37 6.96
N LEU A 360 5.30 -15.29 7.73
CA LEU A 360 4.15 -14.39 7.87
C LEU A 360 4.11 -13.40 6.71
N ASP A 361 5.24 -12.82 6.36
CA ASP A 361 5.41 -11.81 5.32
C ASP A 361 6.09 -12.41 4.07
N ASN A 362 5.41 -12.83 2.99
CA ASN A 362 3.96 -12.95 2.89
C ASN A 362 3.59 -14.34 2.32
N ALA A 363 4.33 -15.39 2.76
CA ALA A 363 3.91 -16.76 2.43
C ALA A 363 2.48 -17.03 2.94
N SER A 364 2.09 -16.39 4.05
CA SER A 364 0.76 -16.52 4.63
C SER A 364 -0.33 -15.92 3.72
N GLY A 365 -0.14 -14.73 3.17
CA GLY A 365 -1.08 -14.12 2.22
C GLY A 365 -1.22 -14.94 0.94
N CYS A 366 -0.11 -15.49 0.40
CA CYS A 366 -0.16 -16.41 -0.73
C CYS A 366 -0.95 -17.68 -0.40
N ALA A 367 -0.77 -18.24 0.80
CA ALA A 367 -1.57 -19.36 1.28
C ALA A 367 -3.07 -19.01 1.34
N GLY A 368 -3.39 -17.83 1.83
CA GLY A 368 -4.76 -17.29 1.85
C GLY A 368 -5.36 -17.15 0.45
N LEU A 369 -4.57 -16.66 -0.50
CA LEU A 369 -4.97 -16.52 -1.90
C LEU A 369 -5.35 -17.87 -2.52
N ILE A 370 -4.54 -18.92 -2.28
CA ILE A 370 -4.78 -20.28 -2.76
C ILE A 370 -6.02 -20.90 -2.09
N GLU A 371 -6.19 -20.73 -0.78
CA GLU A 371 -7.32 -21.28 -0.02
C GLU A 371 -8.66 -20.60 -0.40
N ILE A 372 -8.67 -19.29 -0.60
CA ILE A 372 -9.85 -18.57 -1.11
C ILE A 372 -10.19 -19.04 -2.53
N ALA A 373 -9.18 -19.24 -3.38
CA ALA A 373 -9.37 -19.76 -4.74
C ALA A 373 -10.02 -21.15 -4.72
N ARG A 374 -9.55 -22.04 -3.85
CA ARG A 374 -10.10 -23.38 -3.65
C ARG A 374 -11.56 -23.32 -3.18
N ALA A 375 -11.86 -22.44 -2.26
CA ALA A 375 -13.21 -22.26 -1.74
C ALA A 375 -14.17 -21.68 -2.79
N PHE A 376 -13.77 -20.68 -3.57
CA PHE A 376 -14.57 -20.18 -4.69
C PHE A 376 -14.83 -21.24 -5.76
N LYS A 377 -13.83 -22.07 -6.06
CA LYS A 377 -13.98 -23.15 -7.05
C LYS A 377 -14.91 -24.27 -6.57
N SER A 378 -15.07 -24.45 -5.26
CA SER A 378 -15.98 -25.46 -4.68
C SER A 378 -17.46 -25.05 -4.71
N LEU A 379 -17.78 -23.79 -5.06
CA LEU A 379 -19.15 -23.33 -5.20
C LEU A 379 -19.89 -24.11 -6.30
N PRO A 380 -21.15 -24.50 -6.10
CA PRO A 380 -21.96 -25.16 -7.12
C PRO A 380 -22.13 -24.34 -8.41
N THR A 381 -22.14 -23.02 -8.26
CA THR A 381 -22.17 -22.06 -9.37
C THR A 381 -21.16 -20.94 -9.05
N PRO A 382 -20.29 -20.58 -9.99
CA PRO A 382 -19.42 -19.43 -9.81
C PRO A 382 -20.21 -18.14 -9.52
N PRO A 383 -19.61 -17.14 -8.86
CA PRO A 383 -20.20 -15.82 -8.73
C PRO A 383 -20.58 -15.22 -10.10
N ARG A 384 -21.44 -14.22 -10.11
CA ARG A 384 -21.86 -13.56 -11.36
C ARG A 384 -20.68 -12.89 -12.08
N ARG A 385 -19.80 -12.18 -11.33
CA ARG A 385 -18.55 -11.60 -11.83
C ARG A 385 -17.41 -12.58 -11.74
N SER A 386 -16.42 -12.39 -12.57
CA SER A 386 -15.16 -13.16 -12.51
C SER A 386 -14.33 -12.77 -11.27
N ILE A 387 -13.60 -13.76 -10.74
CA ILE A 387 -12.63 -13.53 -9.67
C ILE A 387 -11.24 -13.72 -10.24
N LEU A 388 -10.35 -12.76 -10.00
CA LEU A 388 -8.92 -12.88 -10.29
C LEU A 388 -8.15 -13.10 -9.00
N PHE A 389 -7.22 -14.02 -9.04
CA PHE A 389 -6.26 -14.30 -7.98
C PHE A 389 -4.90 -13.87 -8.50
N LEU A 390 -4.37 -12.80 -7.92
CA LEU A 390 -3.16 -12.11 -8.40
C LEU A 390 -2.09 -12.13 -7.30
N SER A 391 -1.06 -12.98 -7.48
CA SER A 391 0.10 -12.97 -6.61
C SER A 391 1.20 -12.14 -7.26
N VAL A 392 1.55 -11.00 -6.64
CA VAL A 392 2.44 -10.00 -7.24
C VAL A 392 3.89 -10.16 -6.83
N THR A 393 4.80 -9.69 -7.68
CA THR A 393 6.24 -9.67 -7.45
C THR A 393 6.70 -8.35 -6.86
N ALA A 394 7.89 -8.37 -6.24
CA ALA A 394 8.66 -7.18 -5.86
C ALA A 394 7.85 -6.13 -5.04
N GLU A 395 6.97 -6.60 -4.17
CA GLU A 395 6.31 -5.78 -3.16
C GLU A 395 7.34 -5.14 -2.25
N GLU A 396 8.27 -5.95 -1.72
CA GLU A 396 9.39 -5.59 -0.84
C GLU A 396 10.38 -4.59 -1.44
N LYS A 397 10.29 -4.39 -2.73
CA LYS A 397 11.12 -3.44 -3.49
C LYS A 397 10.37 -2.15 -3.85
N GLY A 398 9.15 -1.97 -3.31
CA GLY A 398 8.34 -0.77 -3.48
C GLY A 398 7.06 -0.98 -4.26
N LEU A 399 6.34 -2.08 -3.99
CA LEU A 399 5.02 -2.40 -4.56
C LEU A 399 5.06 -2.52 -6.10
N ILE A 400 6.16 -3.06 -6.66
CA ILE A 400 6.44 -2.91 -8.10
C ILE A 400 5.50 -3.77 -8.94
N GLY A 401 5.21 -5.01 -8.52
CA GLY A 401 4.35 -5.92 -9.26
C GLY A 401 2.90 -5.45 -9.35
N SER A 402 2.34 -4.95 -8.25
CA SER A 402 1.00 -4.35 -8.25
C SER A 402 0.96 -3.02 -9.01
N LYS A 403 2.02 -2.20 -8.93
CA LYS A 403 2.18 -1.00 -9.75
C LYS A 403 2.17 -1.34 -11.23
N TYR A 404 2.94 -2.37 -11.63
CA TYR A 404 2.98 -2.80 -13.03
C TYR A 404 1.60 -3.25 -13.51
N TYR A 405 0.89 -4.07 -12.70
CA TYR A 405 -0.47 -4.48 -13.04
C TYR A 405 -1.43 -3.28 -13.17
N ALA A 406 -1.36 -2.32 -12.25
CA ALA A 406 -2.19 -1.11 -12.28
C ALA A 406 -1.90 -0.21 -13.50
N GLU A 407 -0.66 -0.14 -13.96
CA GLU A 407 -0.24 0.64 -15.13
C GLU A 407 -0.39 -0.13 -16.46
N ASN A 408 -0.33 -1.48 -16.42
CA ASN A 408 -0.44 -2.38 -17.56
C ASN A 408 -1.44 -3.52 -17.26
N PRO A 409 -2.71 -3.19 -17.01
CA PRO A 409 -3.69 -4.17 -16.56
C PRO A 409 -4.00 -5.19 -17.66
N ILE A 410 -4.11 -6.47 -17.26
CA ILE A 410 -4.54 -7.54 -18.16
C ILE A 410 -6.00 -7.33 -18.58
N TYR A 411 -6.82 -6.82 -17.68
CA TYR A 411 -8.23 -6.49 -17.91
C TYR A 411 -8.48 -5.02 -17.59
N PRO A 412 -9.41 -4.35 -18.31
CA PRO A 412 -9.65 -2.91 -18.13
C PRO A 412 -9.96 -2.53 -16.69
N LEU A 413 -9.36 -1.44 -16.19
CA LEU A 413 -9.53 -1.01 -14.80
C LEU A 413 -10.95 -0.54 -14.49
N GLU A 414 -11.67 0.00 -15.46
CA GLU A 414 -13.10 0.33 -15.33
C GLU A 414 -13.97 -0.90 -15.11
N LYS A 415 -13.48 -2.08 -15.51
CA LYS A 415 -14.10 -3.39 -15.26
C LYS A 415 -13.62 -4.04 -13.97
N THR A 416 -12.59 -3.51 -13.35
CA THR A 416 -12.14 -3.95 -12.03
C THR A 416 -13.01 -3.30 -10.96
N VAL A 417 -13.83 -4.13 -10.31
CA VAL A 417 -14.88 -3.70 -9.39
C VAL A 417 -14.30 -3.41 -8.01
N ALA A 418 -13.39 -4.27 -7.56
CA ALA A 418 -12.74 -4.16 -6.26
C ALA A 418 -11.40 -4.89 -6.24
N ASN A 419 -10.50 -4.45 -5.36
CA ASN A 419 -9.33 -5.19 -4.93
C ASN A 419 -9.46 -5.54 -3.44
N ILE A 420 -9.10 -6.76 -3.06
CA ILE A 420 -9.02 -7.24 -1.67
C ILE A 420 -7.61 -7.76 -1.45
N ASN A 421 -6.84 -7.09 -0.61
CA ASN A 421 -5.44 -7.40 -0.36
C ASN A 421 -5.26 -8.27 0.88
N MET A 422 -4.22 -9.09 0.86
CA MET A 422 -3.81 -9.92 2.00
C MET A 422 -2.29 -9.82 2.14
N ASP A 423 -1.85 -9.15 3.20
CA ASP A 423 -0.44 -8.90 3.48
C ASP A 423 -0.19 -9.22 4.97
N GLY A 424 0.21 -10.46 5.19
CA GLY A 424 0.22 -11.09 6.50
C GLY A 424 -1.16 -11.62 6.93
N LEU A 425 -1.21 -12.81 7.50
CA LEU A 425 -2.42 -13.40 8.06
C LEU A 425 -2.27 -13.61 9.57
N ASN A 426 -3.41 -13.65 10.27
CA ASN A 426 -3.47 -13.85 11.70
C ASN A 426 -2.95 -15.25 12.11
N GLN A 427 -1.83 -15.27 12.82
CA GLN A 427 -1.17 -16.50 13.29
C GLN A 427 -1.37 -16.77 14.81
N TRP A 428 -2.26 -16.06 15.48
CA TRP A 428 -2.41 -16.18 16.95
C TRP A 428 -3.82 -16.56 17.41
N GLY A 429 -4.66 -17.04 16.49
CA GLY A 429 -6.02 -17.53 16.81
C GLY A 429 -7.11 -16.48 16.59
N PRO A 430 -8.38 -16.81 16.92
CA PRO A 430 -9.54 -15.99 16.56
C PRO A 430 -9.64 -14.69 17.36
N THR A 431 -10.20 -13.64 16.71
CA THR A 431 -10.39 -12.30 17.27
C THR A 431 -11.85 -11.87 17.25
N ARG A 432 -12.23 -10.94 18.17
CA ARG A 432 -13.55 -10.29 18.21
C ARG A 432 -13.65 -9.11 17.27
N ASP A 433 -12.55 -8.70 16.67
CA ASP A 433 -12.45 -7.54 15.79
C ASP A 433 -11.65 -7.86 14.52
N VAL A 434 -11.69 -6.94 13.58
CA VAL A 434 -10.87 -6.91 12.37
C VAL A 434 -10.30 -5.50 12.26
N THR A 435 -8.99 -5.37 12.15
CA THR A 435 -8.36 -4.09 11.86
C THR A 435 -8.47 -3.82 10.37
N VAL A 436 -8.89 -2.60 9.98
CA VAL A 436 -8.97 -2.20 8.57
C VAL A 436 -8.08 -0.98 8.35
N VAL A 437 -7.04 -1.16 7.57
CA VAL A 437 -6.17 -0.06 7.16
C VAL A 437 -6.92 0.78 6.12
N GLY A 438 -7.16 2.05 6.44
CA GLY A 438 -7.98 2.93 5.60
C GLY A 438 -9.50 2.79 5.82
N LEU A 439 -9.94 2.33 7.00
CA LEU A 439 -11.36 2.26 7.35
C LEU A 439 -12.06 3.60 7.13
N GLY A 440 -13.18 3.57 6.40
CA GLY A 440 -13.96 4.75 6.05
C GLY A 440 -13.69 5.28 4.63
N ASN A 441 -12.77 4.70 3.88
CA ASN A 441 -12.41 5.17 2.54
C ASN A 441 -13.42 4.73 1.45
N SER A 442 -14.01 3.54 1.55
CA SER A 442 -14.89 3.01 0.49
C SER A 442 -16.12 2.30 1.05
N THR A 443 -17.08 2.00 0.18
CA THR A 443 -18.25 1.18 0.53
C THR A 443 -17.91 -0.30 0.67
N LEU A 444 -16.68 -0.73 0.35
CA LEU A 444 -16.19 -2.07 0.69
C LEU A 444 -16.17 -2.29 2.20
N ASP A 445 -15.86 -1.24 2.97
CA ASP A 445 -15.93 -1.27 4.43
C ASP A 445 -17.32 -1.63 4.94
N ASP A 446 -18.36 -1.13 4.27
CA ASP A 446 -19.76 -1.39 4.65
C ASP A 446 -20.13 -2.85 4.39
N VAL A 447 -19.60 -3.45 3.31
CA VAL A 447 -19.76 -4.89 3.00
C VAL A 447 -19.03 -5.74 4.04
N LEU A 448 -17.78 -5.37 4.37
CA LEU A 448 -16.99 -6.06 5.40
C LEU A 448 -17.64 -5.93 6.78
N GLN A 449 -18.15 -4.75 7.14
CA GLN A 449 -18.84 -4.52 8.41
C GLN A 449 -20.07 -5.43 8.57
N GLN A 450 -20.85 -5.58 7.51
CA GLN A 450 -22.02 -6.48 7.51
C GLN A 450 -21.59 -7.94 7.69
N ALA A 451 -20.57 -8.38 6.94
CA ALA A 451 -20.07 -9.74 7.03
C ALA A 451 -19.45 -10.05 8.40
N ALA A 452 -18.68 -9.12 8.97
CA ALA A 452 -18.10 -9.24 10.30
C ALA A 452 -19.16 -9.29 11.41
N ALA A 453 -20.21 -8.45 11.32
CA ALA A 453 -21.30 -8.42 12.28
C ALA A 453 -22.09 -9.74 12.33
N GLU A 454 -22.24 -10.46 11.22
CA GLU A 454 -22.85 -11.80 11.17
C GLU A 454 -22.04 -12.85 11.95
N LYS A 455 -20.75 -12.60 12.15
CA LYS A 455 -19.83 -13.41 12.96
C LYS A 455 -19.58 -12.79 14.35
N SER A 456 -20.40 -11.79 14.76
CA SER A 456 -20.25 -11.06 16.04
C SER A 456 -18.89 -10.37 16.18
N ARG A 457 -18.27 -9.98 15.07
CA ARG A 457 -17.02 -9.22 15.03
C ARG A 457 -17.27 -7.76 14.65
N VAL A 458 -16.39 -6.87 15.10
CA VAL A 458 -16.46 -5.43 14.84
C VAL A 458 -15.24 -4.99 14.01
N LEU A 459 -15.41 -3.94 13.20
CA LEU A 459 -14.27 -3.33 12.52
C LEU A 459 -13.61 -2.29 13.43
N ARG A 460 -12.29 -2.24 13.40
CA ARG A 460 -11.48 -1.21 14.05
C ARG A 460 -10.58 -0.52 13.02
N PRO A 461 -10.37 0.79 13.16
CA PRO A 461 -9.39 1.49 12.34
C PRO A 461 -7.96 1.06 12.71
N ASP A 462 -7.01 1.34 11.81
CA ASP A 462 -5.59 1.25 12.10
C ASP A 462 -5.25 2.04 13.39
N PRO A 463 -4.63 1.42 14.40
CA PRO A 463 -4.27 2.09 15.64
C PRO A 463 -3.13 3.12 15.47
N GLU A 464 -2.35 3.01 14.39
CA GLU A 464 -1.16 3.83 14.11
C GLU A 464 -1.22 4.52 12.73
N PRO A 465 -2.31 5.27 12.43
CA PRO A 465 -2.55 5.81 11.09
C PRO A 465 -1.49 6.84 10.66
N GLU A 466 -0.72 7.41 11.60
CA GLU A 466 0.41 8.30 11.34
C GLU A 466 1.61 7.60 10.69
N LYS A 467 1.69 6.26 10.77
CA LYS A 467 2.74 5.47 10.12
C LYS A 467 2.49 5.27 8.62
N GLY A 468 1.28 5.62 8.14
CA GLY A 468 0.90 5.57 6.73
C GLY A 468 0.90 4.15 6.16
N PHE A 469 0.48 3.15 6.93
CA PHE A 469 0.40 1.74 6.49
C PHE A 469 -0.45 1.57 5.23
N TYR A 470 -1.49 2.42 5.04
CA TYR A 470 -2.33 2.40 3.83
C TYR A 470 -1.53 2.50 2.52
N TYR A 471 -0.34 3.10 2.55
CA TYR A 471 0.50 3.34 1.37
C TYR A 471 1.69 2.37 1.28
N ARG A 472 1.65 1.24 2.04
CA ARG A 472 2.78 0.33 2.17
C ARG A 472 2.50 -1.09 1.70
N SER A 473 1.32 -1.37 1.15
CA SER A 473 0.98 -2.67 0.59
C SER A 473 0.24 -2.53 -0.75
N ASP A 474 0.07 -3.61 -1.46
CA ASP A 474 -0.31 -3.70 -2.88
C ASP A 474 -1.66 -3.11 -3.24
N HIS A 475 -2.63 -3.09 -2.30
CA HIS A 475 -3.94 -2.44 -2.49
C HIS A 475 -3.81 -0.96 -2.87
N PHE A 476 -2.72 -0.32 -2.43
CA PHE A 476 -2.52 1.10 -2.69
C PHE A 476 -2.38 1.41 -4.18
N ASN A 477 -1.70 0.58 -4.98
CA ASN A 477 -1.57 0.82 -6.41
C ASN A 477 -2.91 0.70 -7.15
N PHE A 478 -3.81 -0.16 -6.69
CA PHE A 478 -5.19 -0.20 -7.19
C PHE A 478 -5.97 1.05 -6.78
N ALA A 479 -5.85 1.48 -5.53
CA ALA A 479 -6.45 2.73 -5.06
C ALA A 479 -5.95 3.94 -5.85
N LYS A 480 -4.63 4.03 -6.08
CA LYS A 480 -3.98 5.13 -6.83
C LYS A 480 -4.52 5.29 -8.25
N VAL A 481 -4.91 4.20 -8.91
CA VAL A 481 -5.56 4.25 -10.23
C VAL A 481 -7.08 4.33 -10.16
N GLY A 482 -7.66 4.41 -8.97
CA GLY A 482 -9.08 4.67 -8.73
C GLY A 482 -9.92 3.40 -8.44
N VAL A 483 -9.36 2.20 -8.45
CA VAL A 483 -10.09 0.98 -8.10
C VAL A 483 -10.32 0.92 -6.59
N PRO A 484 -11.57 0.78 -6.09
CA PRO A 484 -11.84 0.58 -4.67
C PRO A 484 -11.06 -0.61 -4.12
N ALA A 485 -10.30 -0.37 -3.06
CA ALA A 485 -9.40 -1.37 -2.48
C ALA A 485 -9.64 -1.51 -0.97
N LEU A 486 -9.49 -2.74 -0.46
CA LEU A 486 -9.69 -3.13 0.92
C LEU A 486 -8.42 -3.82 1.42
N ASP A 487 -7.91 -3.38 2.57
CA ASP A 487 -6.74 -3.95 3.24
C ASP A 487 -7.08 -4.30 4.69
N PRO A 488 -7.73 -5.45 4.91
CA PRO A 488 -8.08 -5.93 6.23
C PRO A 488 -6.91 -6.72 6.82
N ASN A 489 -6.60 -6.39 8.07
CA ASN A 489 -5.57 -7.05 8.86
C ASN A 489 -6.19 -7.80 10.03
N ASP A 490 -5.41 -8.61 10.72
CA ASP A 490 -5.80 -9.29 11.92
C ASP A 490 -6.32 -8.31 13.00
N GLY A 491 -7.27 -8.78 13.81
CA GLY A 491 -7.73 -8.03 14.96
C GLY A 491 -6.71 -7.99 16.09
N ILE A 492 -6.98 -7.16 17.08
CA ILE A 492 -6.14 -7.03 18.29
C ILE A 492 -6.82 -7.54 19.56
N ASP A 493 -8.13 -7.83 19.50
CA ASP A 493 -8.92 -8.37 20.62
C ASP A 493 -9.07 -9.90 20.49
N PHE A 494 -8.00 -10.63 20.84
CA PHE A 494 -7.95 -12.09 20.74
C PHE A 494 -8.85 -12.77 21.76
N ILE A 495 -9.61 -13.79 21.31
CA ILE A 495 -10.50 -14.57 22.18
C ILE A 495 -9.67 -15.36 23.18
N GLY A 496 -10.03 -15.25 24.49
CA GLY A 496 -9.31 -15.93 25.57
C GLY A 496 -8.00 -15.28 26.01
N LYS A 497 -7.66 -14.10 25.47
CA LYS A 497 -6.46 -13.34 25.86
C LYS A 497 -6.83 -12.06 26.60
N PRO A 498 -5.95 -11.54 27.47
CA PRO A 498 -6.18 -10.29 28.17
C PRO A 498 -6.14 -9.07 27.23
N ALA A 499 -6.76 -7.97 27.62
CA ALA A 499 -6.71 -6.71 26.89
C ALA A 499 -5.25 -6.27 26.62
N GLY A 500 -4.97 -5.79 25.39
CA GLY A 500 -3.64 -5.35 24.96
C GLY A 500 -2.69 -6.49 24.54
N TRP A 501 -3.08 -7.75 24.71
CA TRP A 501 -2.22 -8.87 24.33
C TRP A 501 -1.92 -8.88 22.83
N GLY A 502 -2.91 -8.63 21.97
CA GLY A 502 -2.74 -8.62 20.53
C GLY A 502 -1.79 -7.51 20.07
N GLN A 503 -1.96 -6.28 20.60
CA GLN A 503 -1.02 -5.19 20.30
C GLN A 503 0.41 -5.56 20.70
N LYS A 504 0.58 -6.12 21.90
CA LYS A 504 1.90 -6.57 22.35
C LYS A 504 2.52 -7.61 21.41
N LYS A 505 1.72 -8.57 20.90
CA LYS A 505 2.19 -9.58 19.95
C LYS A 505 2.61 -9.00 18.61
N ARG A 506 1.88 -8.01 18.09
CA ARG A 506 2.24 -7.26 16.89
C ARG A 506 3.55 -6.50 17.08
N ASP A 507 3.69 -5.83 18.22
CA ASP A 507 4.93 -5.10 18.56
C ASP A 507 6.12 -6.08 18.65
N GLU A 508 5.95 -7.22 19.34
CA GLU A 508 6.96 -8.28 19.45
C GLU A 508 7.37 -8.83 18.08
N TYR A 509 6.40 -9.10 17.18
CA TYR A 509 6.70 -9.55 15.82
C TYR A 509 7.46 -8.48 15.02
N THR A 510 7.00 -7.23 15.06
CA THR A 510 7.66 -6.12 14.36
C THR A 510 9.11 -5.91 14.86
N GLU A 511 9.33 -6.03 16.16
CA GLU A 511 10.66 -5.85 16.76
C GLU A 511 11.59 -7.03 16.47
N ASN A 512 11.10 -8.26 16.51
CA ASN A 512 11.95 -9.44 16.56
C ASN A 512 12.02 -10.22 15.25
N ASP A 513 10.96 -10.20 14.41
CA ASP A 513 10.82 -11.11 13.28
C ASP A 513 10.62 -10.41 11.93
N TYR A 514 9.88 -9.30 11.89
CA TYR A 514 9.57 -8.59 10.65
C TYR A 514 10.83 -8.20 9.89
N HIS A 515 10.93 -8.63 8.62
CA HIS A 515 12.08 -8.44 7.75
C HIS A 515 13.40 -9.01 8.32
N LYS A 516 13.30 -10.14 9.02
CA LYS A 516 14.45 -10.88 9.57
C LYS A 516 14.39 -12.36 9.21
N PRO A 517 15.54 -13.08 9.24
CA PRO A 517 15.57 -14.53 9.05
C PRO A 517 14.69 -15.30 10.06
N SER A 518 14.36 -14.69 11.20
CA SER A 518 13.51 -15.29 12.24
C SER A 518 12.00 -15.27 11.93
N ASP A 519 11.55 -14.68 10.79
CA ASP A 519 10.16 -14.82 10.33
C ASP A 519 9.95 -16.22 9.75
N GLU A 520 9.88 -17.19 10.64
CA GLU A 520 9.66 -18.62 10.41
C GLU A 520 8.43 -19.10 11.18
N ILE A 521 7.88 -20.25 10.78
CA ILE A 521 6.76 -20.87 11.49
C ILE A 521 7.18 -21.24 12.91
N LYS A 522 6.44 -20.72 13.90
CA LYS A 522 6.69 -20.97 15.33
C LYS A 522 5.71 -22.00 15.89
N PRO A 523 6.14 -22.76 16.92
CA PRO A 523 5.28 -23.80 17.53
C PRO A 523 3.99 -23.28 18.16
N ASP A 524 3.94 -22.00 18.55
CA ASP A 524 2.79 -21.33 19.19
C ASP A 524 1.85 -20.66 18.19
N TRP A 525 2.08 -20.77 16.89
CA TRP A 525 1.20 -20.21 15.87
C TRP A 525 -0.09 -21.02 15.73
N ASP A 526 -1.20 -20.34 15.72
CA ASP A 526 -2.56 -20.87 15.53
C ASP A 526 -3.27 -20.15 14.36
N PHE A 527 -3.25 -20.76 13.20
CA PHE A 527 -3.91 -20.24 12.00
C PHE A 527 -5.44 -20.42 11.98
N SER A 528 -6.08 -20.80 13.10
CA SER A 528 -7.55 -20.84 13.16
C SER A 528 -8.15 -19.46 12.97
N GLY A 529 -7.48 -18.39 13.48
CA GLY A 529 -7.87 -17.00 13.23
C GLY A 529 -7.75 -16.63 11.75
N ALA A 530 -6.64 -16.97 11.10
CA ALA A 530 -6.47 -16.77 9.66
C ALA A 530 -7.59 -17.45 8.84
N ALA A 531 -7.94 -18.69 9.18
CA ALA A 531 -9.02 -19.39 8.48
C ALA A 531 -10.38 -18.66 8.63
N GLU A 532 -10.67 -18.09 9.80
CA GLU A 532 -11.87 -17.27 10.02
C GLU A 532 -11.83 -15.97 9.21
N ASP A 533 -10.68 -15.29 9.18
CA ASP A 533 -10.48 -14.06 8.41
C ASP A 533 -10.63 -14.32 6.90
N LEU A 534 -10.04 -15.39 6.37
CA LEU A 534 -10.17 -15.76 4.96
C LEU A 534 -11.61 -16.09 4.56
N ARG A 535 -12.38 -16.78 5.43
CA ARG A 535 -13.82 -17.02 5.24
C ARG A 535 -14.61 -15.70 5.19
N LEU A 536 -14.22 -14.74 6.02
CA LEU A 536 -14.80 -13.40 6.00
C LEU A 536 -14.49 -12.68 4.69
N LEU A 537 -13.22 -12.69 4.23
CA LEU A 537 -12.80 -12.06 2.98
C LEU A 537 -13.45 -12.74 1.76
N MET A 538 -13.57 -14.07 1.75
CA MET A 538 -14.33 -14.79 0.73
C MET A 538 -15.80 -14.32 0.69
N THR A 539 -16.42 -14.10 1.87
CA THR A 539 -17.80 -13.62 1.96
C THR A 539 -17.94 -12.21 1.38
N VAL A 540 -16.97 -11.31 1.65
CA VAL A 540 -16.95 -9.95 1.09
C VAL A 540 -16.85 -10.01 -0.44
N GLY A 541 -15.86 -10.70 -0.98
CA GLY A 541 -15.69 -10.80 -2.44
C GLY A 541 -16.86 -11.50 -3.13
N TYR A 542 -17.46 -12.52 -2.51
CA TYR A 542 -18.67 -13.17 -3.02
C TYR A 542 -19.84 -12.18 -3.11
N ARG A 543 -20.06 -11.35 -2.10
CA ARG A 543 -21.11 -10.32 -2.10
C ARG A 543 -20.87 -9.29 -3.19
N VAL A 544 -19.63 -8.77 -3.29
CA VAL A 544 -19.24 -7.81 -4.33
C VAL A 544 -19.41 -8.42 -5.72
N ALA A 545 -19.05 -9.68 -5.91
CA ALA A 545 -19.16 -10.35 -7.21
C ALA A 545 -20.62 -10.67 -7.62
N ASN A 546 -21.57 -10.67 -6.69
CA ASN A 546 -22.97 -10.99 -6.93
C ASN A 546 -23.94 -9.81 -6.82
N THR A 547 -23.49 -8.61 -6.47
CA THR A 547 -24.32 -7.40 -6.45
C THR A 547 -24.35 -6.71 -7.81
N ASP A 548 -25.41 -5.95 -8.11
CA ASP A 548 -25.49 -5.13 -9.33
C ASP A 548 -24.71 -3.82 -9.19
N LYS A 549 -24.36 -3.42 -7.95
CA LYS A 549 -23.68 -2.15 -7.67
C LYS A 549 -22.18 -2.34 -7.62
N TYR A 550 -21.45 -1.36 -8.15
CA TYR A 550 -20.02 -1.24 -7.91
C TYR A 550 -19.78 -0.67 -6.50
N PRO A 551 -18.75 -1.13 -5.80
CA PRO A 551 -18.20 -0.40 -4.67
C PRO A 551 -17.69 0.99 -5.11
N GLU A 552 -17.83 1.97 -4.21
CA GLU A 552 -17.48 3.36 -4.48
C GLU A 552 -16.52 3.90 -3.41
N TRP A 553 -15.68 4.83 -3.79
CA TRP A 553 -14.95 5.66 -2.84
C TRP A 553 -15.90 6.62 -2.14
N LYS A 554 -15.78 6.76 -0.82
CA LYS A 554 -16.59 7.71 -0.06
C LYS A 554 -16.14 9.15 -0.34
N PRO A 555 -17.05 10.14 -0.21
CA PRO A 555 -16.70 11.54 -0.40
C PRO A 555 -15.52 11.98 0.48
N GLY A 556 -14.60 12.77 -0.09
CA GLY A 556 -13.41 13.26 0.62
C GLY A 556 -12.20 12.33 0.59
N THR A 557 -12.29 11.16 -0.07
CA THR A 557 -11.11 10.32 -0.32
C THR A 557 -10.32 10.81 -1.53
N GLU A 558 -9.01 10.73 -1.46
CA GLU A 558 -8.06 11.19 -2.49
C GLU A 558 -8.18 10.42 -3.81
N PHE A 559 -8.77 9.22 -3.80
CA PHE A 559 -8.88 8.33 -4.97
C PHE A 559 -10.19 8.48 -5.74
N LYS A 560 -11.20 9.13 -5.14
CA LYS A 560 -12.55 9.22 -5.72
C LYS A 560 -12.57 9.92 -7.07
N ALA A 561 -11.91 11.07 -7.18
CA ALA A 561 -11.89 11.85 -8.42
C ALA A 561 -11.33 11.06 -9.60
N ARG A 562 -10.31 10.22 -9.36
CA ARG A 562 -9.72 9.35 -10.38
C ARG A 562 -10.71 8.29 -10.85
N ARG A 563 -11.44 7.63 -9.91
CA ARG A 563 -12.47 6.64 -10.25
C ARG A 563 -13.62 7.27 -11.03
N ASP A 564 -14.12 8.40 -10.56
CA ASP A 564 -15.25 9.10 -11.22
C ASP A 564 -14.88 9.49 -12.65
N ALA A 565 -13.65 9.97 -12.90
CA ALA A 565 -13.16 10.30 -14.24
C ALA A 565 -13.05 9.03 -15.12
N MET A 566 -12.54 7.93 -14.59
CA MET A 566 -12.42 6.65 -15.29
C MET A 566 -13.80 6.12 -15.71
N MET A 567 -14.76 6.06 -14.78
CA MET A 567 -16.11 5.54 -15.05
C MET A 567 -16.87 6.39 -16.06
N LYS A 568 -16.77 7.72 -15.94
CA LYS A 568 -17.34 8.66 -16.92
C LYS A 568 -16.77 8.45 -18.33
N SER A 569 -15.46 8.21 -18.44
CA SER A 569 -14.81 7.95 -19.75
C SER A 569 -15.25 6.62 -20.35
N ALA A 570 -15.60 5.64 -19.52
CA ALA A 570 -16.13 4.34 -19.94
C ALA A 570 -17.64 4.35 -20.25
N GLY A 571 -18.33 5.50 -20.08
CA GLY A 571 -19.77 5.62 -20.30
C GLY A 571 -20.64 4.95 -19.23
N GLN A 572 -20.10 4.82 -18.03
CA GLN A 572 -20.76 4.21 -16.86
C GLN A 572 -21.09 5.24 -15.78
#